data_feeb8e472622d1fe20517a3a96c1ee7a
#
_entry.id   feeb8e472622d1fe20517a3a96c1ee7a
#
_cell.length_a   1.000
_cell.length_b   1.000
_cell.length_c   1.000
_cell.angle_alpha   90.00
_cell.angle_beta   90.00
_cell.angle_gamma   90.00
#
_symmetry.space_group_name_H-M   'P 1'
#
loop_
_entity.id
_entity.type
_entity.pdbx_description
1 polymer ?
#
loop_
_entity_poly.entity_id
_entity_poly.type
_entity_poly.pdbx_seq_one_letter_code
_entity_poly.pdbx_strand_id
1 'polypeptide(L)'
;NNRISEHLLSNLSQCGIKTHFVKRLNMREQLVKKVDVFPIEFILRNIATGSLSKRLGIPEGTVLENPLLEYCLKDDELSDPIISKEHIYTFGWATEKEIKKIDKITLRINDLLLGMFRGIGIKLVDFKIEYGKIWNKNKDSKEIILADEISPDTCRLWDFKTEKKLDKDRFRKDLGNIIEGYQEVARRLGILPEQSNIKKVTFGKPQSVKFKKK
;
A
#
# COMPACT_ATOMS: atom_id res chain seq x y z
N ASN A 1 -1.16 9.44 0.80
CA ASN A 1 -1.34 8.04 1.22
C ASN A 1 -2.66 7.81 1.95
N ASN A 2 -2.99 8.59 3.02
CA ASN A 2 -4.15 8.34 3.87
C ASN A 2 -5.48 8.15 3.10
N ARG A 3 -5.78 9.00 2.10
CA ARG A 3 -6.97 8.87 1.27
C ARG A 3 -6.94 7.66 0.33
N ILE A 4 -5.76 7.30 -0.18
CA ILE A 4 -5.61 6.11 -1.03
C ILE A 4 -5.84 4.85 -0.20
N SER A 5 -5.23 4.79 0.98
CA SER A 5 -5.42 3.66 1.90
C SER A 5 -6.89 3.51 2.35
N GLU A 6 -7.56 4.61 2.73
CA GLU A 6 -9.01 4.61 3.00
C GLU A 6 -9.80 4.00 1.84
N HIS A 7 -9.55 4.47 0.61
CA HIS A 7 -10.27 4.02 -0.58
C HIS A 7 -10.06 2.51 -0.82
N LEU A 8 -8.81 2.06 -0.80
CA LEU A 8 -8.47 0.66 -1.05
C LEU A 8 -8.99 -0.26 0.06
N LEU A 9 -8.79 0.08 1.34
CA LEU A 9 -9.28 -0.71 2.47
C LEU A 9 -10.81 -0.78 2.51
N SER A 10 -11.51 0.31 2.17
CA SER A 10 -12.97 0.34 2.08
C SER A 10 -13.49 -0.57 0.98
N ASN A 11 -12.89 -0.50 -0.23
CA ASN A 11 -13.28 -1.38 -1.34
C ASN A 11 -13.01 -2.85 -1.03
N LEU A 12 -11.86 -3.17 -0.44
CA LEU A 12 -11.55 -4.53 0.01
C LEU A 12 -12.57 -5.01 1.05
N SER A 13 -12.99 -4.13 1.97
CA SER A 13 -14.04 -4.47 2.96
C SER A 13 -15.37 -4.78 2.30
N GLN A 14 -15.77 -4.03 1.27
CA GLN A 14 -16.98 -4.29 0.49
C GLN A 14 -16.89 -5.63 -0.27
N CYS A 15 -15.69 -6.04 -0.69
CA CYS A 15 -15.42 -7.34 -1.28
C CYS A 15 -15.30 -8.49 -0.26
N GLY A 16 -15.59 -8.23 1.03
CA GLY A 16 -15.60 -9.25 2.09
C GLY A 16 -14.23 -9.52 2.73
N ILE A 17 -13.21 -8.69 2.50
CA ILE A 17 -11.94 -8.74 3.22
C ILE A 17 -12.12 -7.98 4.53
N LYS A 18 -11.94 -8.67 5.66
CA LYS A 18 -11.97 -8.01 6.97
C LYS A 18 -10.72 -7.15 7.17
N THR A 19 -10.92 -5.85 7.42
CA THR A 19 -9.84 -4.88 7.64
C THR A 19 -9.94 -4.23 9.01
N HIS A 20 -8.85 -3.66 9.48
CA HIS A 20 -8.82 -2.87 10.70
C HIS A 20 -9.40 -1.45 10.51
N PHE A 21 -9.57 -0.99 9.27
CA PHE A 21 -10.06 0.34 8.95
C PHE A 21 -11.51 0.53 9.47
N VAL A 22 -11.78 1.67 10.09
CA VAL A 22 -13.11 2.08 10.56
C VAL A 22 -13.61 3.30 9.78
N LYS A 23 -12.86 4.40 9.84
CA LYS A 23 -13.18 5.63 9.12
C LYS A 23 -11.99 6.58 9.07
N ARG A 24 -11.98 7.46 8.08
CA ARG A 24 -11.05 8.58 8.04
C ARG A 24 -11.54 9.69 8.99
N LEU A 25 -10.62 10.25 9.76
CA LEU A 25 -10.89 11.38 10.66
C LEU A 25 -10.60 12.71 9.96
N ASN A 26 -9.47 12.79 9.27
CA ASN A 26 -9.06 13.98 8.49
C ASN A 26 -8.09 13.59 7.36
N MET A 27 -7.36 14.54 6.80
CA MET A 27 -6.43 14.31 5.68
C MET A 27 -5.23 13.41 6.05
N ARG A 28 -4.89 13.30 7.33
CA ARG A 28 -3.69 12.60 7.82
C ARG A 28 -3.99 11.44 8.76
N GLU A 29 -5.22 11.34 9.28
CA GLU A 29 -5.57 10.41 10.35
C GLU A 29 -6.74 9.51 9.96
N GLN A 30 -6.67 8.27 10.40
CA GLN A 30 -7.72 7.26 10.31
C GLN A 30 -7.99 6.66 11.69
N LEU A 31 -9.23 6.35 11.95
CA LEU A 31 -9.62 5.50 13.05
C LEU A 31 -9.56 4.06 12.59
N VAL A 32 -8.81 3.25 13.31
CA VAL A 32 -8.64 1.81 13.04
C VAL A 32 -8.92 0.99 14.30
N LYS A 33 -9.27 -0.27 14.12
CA LYS A 33 -9.37 -1.22 15.23
C LYS A 33 -7.97 -1.53 15.74
N LYS A 34 -7.78 -1.54 17.05
CA LYS A 34 -6.56 -2.06 17.66
C LYS A 34 -6.49 -3.57 17.46
N VAL A 35 -5.37 -4.04 16.95
CA VAL A 35 -5.13 -5.46 16.66
C VAL A 35 -3.80 -5.92 17.27
N ASP A 36 -3.70 -7.21 17.57
CA ASP A 36 -2.44 -7.87 17.90
C ASP A 36 -1.75 -8.22 16.57
N VAL A 37 -0.82 -7.39 16.11
CA VAL A 37 -0.14 -7.56 14.81
C VAL A 37 0.78 -8.78 14.85
N PHE A 38 0.78 -9.58 13.78
CA PHE A 38 1.82 -10.59 13.58
C PHE A 38 3.16 -9.90 13.33
N PRO A 39 4.27 -10.38 13.89
CA PRO A 39 5.59 -9.79 13.62
C PRO A 39 6.12 -10.23 12.24
N ILE A 40 5.25 -10.19 11.23
CA ILE A 40 5.50 -10.70 9.88
C ILE A 40 4.92 -9.72 8.88
N GLU A 41 5.74 -9.33 7.93
CA GLU A 41 5.31 -8.64 6.71
C GLU A 41 5.09 -9.66 5.60
N PHE A 42 4.00 -9.50 4.86
CA PHE A 42 3.62 -10.35 3.74
C PHE A 42 3.81 -9.57 2.44
N ILE A 43 4.74 -10.02 1.60
CA ILE A 43 5.05 -9.36 0.33
C ILE A 43 4.59 -10.25 -0.82
N LEU A 44 3.62 -9.78 -1.59
CA LEU A 44 3.17 -10.48 -2.78
C LEU A 44 3.67 -9.77 -4.03
N ARG A 45 4.30 -10.55 -4.94
CA ARG A 45 4.91 -10.04 -6.16
C ARG A 45 4.28 -10.65 -7.40
N ASN A 46 3.91 -9.80 -8.33
CA ASN A 46 3.44 -10.16 -9.67
C ASN A 46 4.52 -9.98 -10.73
N ILE A 47 5.47 -9.06 -10.47
CA ILE A 47 6.56 -8.71 -11.38
C ILE A 47 7.85 -8.65 -10.55
N ALA A 48 8.93 -9.21 -11.07
CA ALA A 48 10.22 -9.19 -10.39
C ALA A 48 10.82 -7.78 -10.41
N THR A 49 11.18 -7.28 -9.23
CA THR A 49 11.86 -6.00 -9.03
C THR A 49 12.51 -5.91 -7.65
N GLY A 50 13.29 -4.88 -7.43
CA GLY A 50 13.88 -4.56 -6.13
C GLY A 50 14.73 -5.68 -5.54
N SER A 51 14.43 -6.10 -4.30
CA SER A 51 15.21 -7.13 -3.59
C SER A 51 15.12 -8.51 -4.25
N LEU A 52 14.00 -8.86 -4.87
CA LEU A 52 13.83 -10.15 -5.57
C LEU A 52 14.79 -10.24 -6.76
N SER A 53 14.79 -9.22 -7.63
CA SER A 53 15.67 -9.16 -8.79
C SER A 53 17.15 -9.20 -8.38
N LYS A 54 17.52 -8.43 -7.35
CA LYS A 54 18.90 -8.40 -6.84
C LYS A 54 19.34 -9.75 -6.26
N ARG A 55 18.47 -10.38 -5.48
CA ARG A 55 18.79 -11.61 -4.74
C ARG A 55 18.88 -12.85 -5.64
N LEU A 56 18.01 -12.91 -6.66
CA LEU A 56 17.93 -14.08 -7.54
C LEU A 56 18.52 -13.84 -8.95
N GLY A 57 19.03 -12.64 -9.24
CA GLY A 57 19.56 -12.31 -10.56
C GLY A 57 18.50 -12.26 -11.67
N ILE A 58 17.22 -12.15 -11.32
CA ILE A 58 16.10 -12.07 -12.28
C ILE A 58 16.04 -10.64 -12.83
N PRO A 59 15.93 -10.45 -14.17
CA PRO A 59 15.79 -9.11 -14.75
C PRO A 59 14.60 -8.35 -14.17
N GLU A 60 14.81 -7.06 -13.85
CA GLU A 60 13.72 -6.18 -13.38
C GLU A 60 12.65 -6.06 -14.48
N GLY A 61 11.39 -6.21 -14.11
CA GLY A 61 10.26 -6.16 -15.04
C GLY A 61 9.80 -7.54 -15.54
N THR A 62 10.50 -8.62 -15.18
CA THR A 62 10.05 -9.98 -15.52
C THR A 62 8.71 -10.28 -14.86
N VAL A 63 7.68 -10.57 -15.66
CA VAL A 63 6.37 -11.00 -15.17
C VAL A 63 6.48 -12.42 -14.63
N LEU A 64 6.00 -12.64 -13.43
CA LEU A 64 5.99 -13.97 -12.81
C LEU A 64 4.77 -14.75 -13.31
N GLU A 65 4.95 -16.03 -13.66
CA GLU A 65 3.84 -16.91 -14.08
C GLU A 65 2.79 -17.06 -12.99
N ASN A 66 3.24 -17.16 -11.74
CA ASN A 66 2.40 -17.20 -10.56
C ASN A 66 2.82 -16.10 -9.59
N PRO A 67 1.88 -15.47 -8.86
CA PRO A 67 2.22 -14.55 -7.81
C PRO A 67 3.12 -15.20 -6.76
N LEU A 68 4.24 -14.55 -6.44
CA LEU A 68 5.17 -15.01 -5.41
C LEU A 68 4.85 -14.34 -4.08
N LEU A 69 4.52 -15.14 -3.07
CA LEU A 69 4.32 -14.68 -1.70
C LEU A 69 5.57 -14.95 -0.86
N GLU A 70 6.13 -13.89 -0.31
CA GLU A 70 7.30 -13.90 0.58
C GLU A 70 6.91 -13.37 1.95
N TYR A 71 7.69 -13.75 2.96
CA TYR A 71 7.53 -13.34 4.36
C TYR A 71 8.80 -12.64 4.83
N CYS A 72 8.65 -11.53 5.54
CA CYS A 72 9.75 -10.88 6.23
C CYS A 72 9.43 -10.79 7.72
N LEU A 73 10.44 -10.94 8.55
CA LEU A 73 10.32 -10.58 9.96
C LEU A 73 10.20 -9.07 10.04
N LYS A 74 9.21 -8.57 10.76
CA LYS A 74 9.03 -7.13 11.01
C LYS A 74 9.96 -6.69 12.12
N ASP A 75 11.16 -6.29 11.73
CA ASP A 75 12.21 -5.85 12.64
C ASP A 75 13.13 -4.87 11.91
N ASP A 76 12.93 -3.57 12.19
CA ASP A 76 13.67 -2.48 11.55
C ASP A 76 15.18 -2.56 11.84
N GLU A 77 15.58 -3.04 13.03
CA GLU A 77 16.99 -3.18 13.41
C GLU A 77 17.68 -4.27 12.57
N LEU A 78 16.95 -5.31 12.20
CA LEU A 78 17.43 -6.38 11.33
C LEU A 78 17.19 -6.10 9.83
N SER A 79 16.60 -4.95 9.47
CA SER A 79 16.26 -4.58 8.09
C SER A 79 15.26 -5.55 7.44
N ASP A 80 14.26 -5.98 8.19
CA ASP A 80 13.14 -6.83 7.75
C ASP A 80 13.59 -8.07 6.94
N PRO A 81 14.38 -8.98 7.54
CA PRO A 81 14.95 -10.11 6.82
C PRO A 81 13.88 -11.06 6.31
N ILE A 82 14.11 -11.62 5.12
CA ILE A 82 13.25 -12.67 4.56
C ILE A 82 13.35 -13.91 5.43
N ILE A 83 12.19 -14.49 5.74
CA ILE A 83 12.04 -15.70 6.54
C ILE A 83 11.23 -16.76 5.80
N SER A 84 11.41 -18.02 6.16
CA SER A 84 10.59 -19.12 5.66
C SER A 84 9.41 -19.40 6.59
N LYS A 85 8.46 -20.22 6.12
CA LYS A 85 7.34 -20.68 6.96
C LYS A 85 7.83 -21.50 8.16
N GLU A 86 8.92 -22.25 7.98
CA GLU A 86 9.55 -23.03 9.04
C GLU A 86 10.06 -22.12 10.16
N HIS A 87 10.66 -20.95 9.83
CA HIS A 87 11.02 -19.96 10.84
C HIS A 87 9.79 -19.50 11.62
N ILE A 88 8.70 -19.16 10.89
CA ILE A 88 7.45 -18.69 11.52
C ILE A 88 6.90 -19.68 12.50
N TYR A 89 6.90 -20.96 12.14
CA TYR A 89 6.36 -22.02 13.00
C TYR A 89 7.29 -22.34 14.16
N THR A 90 8.59 -22.43 13.90
CA THR A 90 9.60 -22.76 14.92
C THR A 90 9.65 -21.72 16.04
N PHE A 91 9.57 -20.44 15.69
CA PHE A 91 9.58 -19.35 16.66
C PHE A 91 8.19 -19.01 17.22
N GLY A 92 7.14 -19.69 16.77
CA GLY A 92 5.78 -19.51 17.29
C GLY A 92 5.14 -18.14 16.94
N TRP A 93 5.63 -17.46 15.89
CA TRP A 93 5.07 -16.17 15.46
C TRP A 93 3.66 -16.31 14.90
N ALA A 94 3.38 -17.43 14.23
CA ALA A 94 2.05 -17.84 13.80
C ALA A 94 1.97 -19.36 13.64
N THR A 95 0.75 -19.90 13.74
CA THR A 95 0.49 -21.31 13.46
C THR A 95 0.36 -21.58 11.98
N GLU A 96 0.60 -22.81 11.56
CA GLU A 96 0.40 -23.24 10.17
C GLU A 96 -1.02 -22.94 9.64
N LYS A 97 -2.04 -23.14 10.49
CA LYS A 97 -3.44 -22.84 10.15
C LYS A 97 -3.66 -21.36 9.89
N GLU A 98 -3.02 -20.48 10.66
CA GLU A 98 -3.10 -19.03 10.48
C GLU A 98 -2.40 -18.61 9.18
N ILE A 99 -1.19 -19.11 8.93
CA ILE A 99 -0.45 -18.80 7.71
C ILE A 99 -1.22 -19.26 6.47
N LYS A 100 -1.72 -20.50 6.45
CA LYS A 100 -2.57 -21.01 5.34
C LYS A 100 -3.80 -20.13 5.10
N LYS A 101 -4.39 -19.58 6.16
CA LYS A 101 -5.53 -18.65 6.03
C LYS A 101 -5.09 -17.31 5.48
N ILE A 102 -3.99 -16.76 5.98
CA ILE A 102 -3.42 -15.48 5.52
C ILE A 102 -3.03 -15.57 4.05
N ASP A 103 -2.35 -16.64 3.63
CA ASP A 103 -1.95 -16.85 2.25
C ASP A 103 -3.14 -16.76 1.28
N LYS A 104 -4.25 -17.46 1.62
CA LYS A 104 -5.47 -17.41 0.82
C LYS A 104 -6.09 -16.01 0.76
N ILE A 105 -6.09 -15.29 1.88
CA ILE A 105 -6.60 -13.92 1.93
C ILE A 105 -5.70 -13.00 1.10
N THR A 106 -4.38 -13.14 1.19
CA THR A 106 -3.39 -12.33 0.46
C THR A 106 -3.52 -12.52 -1.06
N LEU A 107 -3.66 -13.76 -1.52
CA LEU A 107 -3.91 -14.04 -2.94
C LEU A 107 -5.23 -13.40 -3.41
N ARG A 108 -6.30 -13.50 -2.64
CA ARG A 108 -7.58 -12.85 -2.96
C ARG A 108 -7.45 -11.32 -2.99
N ILE A 109 -6.70 -10.74 -2.06
CA ILE A 109 -6.40 -9.29 -2.07
C ILE A 109 -5.65 -8.93 -3.35
N ASN A 110 -4.67 -9.74 -3.76
CA ASN A 110 -3.95 -9.53 -5.02
C ASN A 110 -4.89 -9.44 -6.21
N ASP A 111 -5.79 -10.40 -6.38
CA ASP A 111 -6.73 -10.42 -7.50
C ASP A 111 -7.61 -9.17 -7.52
N LEU A 112 -8.11 -8.75 -6.35
CA LEU A 112 -8.93 -7.54 -6.23
C LEU A 112 -8.12 -6.28 -6.57
N LEU A 113 -6.92 -6.13 -6.02
CA LEU A 113 -6.05 -4.98 -6.28
C LEU A 113 -5.58 -4.94 -7.75
N LEU A 114 -5.24 -6.10 -8.34
CA LEU A 114 -4.90 -6.19 -9.78
C LEU A 114 -6.06 -5.67 -10.64
N GLY A 115 -7.30 -6.07 -10.33
CA GLY A 115 -8.49 -5.59 -11.04
C GLY A 115 -8.68 -4.07 -10.89
N MET A 116 -8.59 -3.56 -9.66
CA MET A 116 -8.75 -2.11 -9.37
C MET A 116 -7.70 -1.28 -10.09
N PHE A 117 -6.41 -1.64 -9.98
CA PHE A 117 -5.33 -0.86 -10.58
C PHE A 117 -5.30 -0.98 -12.11
N ARG A 118 -5.56 -2.17 -12.66
CA ARG A 118 -5.64 -2.38 -14.11
C ARG A 118 -6.75 -1.55 -14.72
N GLY A 119 -7.91 -1.44 -14.05
CA GLY A 119 -9.04 -0.64 -14.51
C GLY A 119 -8.72 0.84 -14.68
N ILE A 120 -7.71 1.34 -13.98
CA ILE A 120 -7.25 2.75 -14.05
C ILE A 120 -5.89 2.91 -14.77
N GLY A 121 -5.45 1.88 -15.50
CA GLY A 121 -4.23 1.92 -16.30
C GLY A 121 -2.93 1.88 -15.48
N ILE A 122 -2.96 1.21 -14.32
CA ILE A 122 -1.80 1.01 -13.44
C ILE A 122 -1.49 -0.49 -13.33
N LYS A 123 -0.21 -0.84 -13.40
CA LYS A 123 0.30 -2.19 -13.09
C LYS A 123 0.61 -2.28 -11.60
N LEU A 124 0.01 -3.25 -10.91
CA LEU A 124 0.42 -3.63 -9.57
C LEU A 124 1.60 -4.61 -9.68
N VAL A 125 2.78 -4.13 -9.37
CA VAL A 125 4.03 -4.89 -9.47
C VAL A 125 4.19 -5.81 -8.27
N ASP A 126 4.15 -5.26 -7.09
CA ASP A 126 4.11 -5.96 -5.81
C ASP A 126 3.47 -5.08 -4.73
N PHE A 127 3.18 -5.69 -3.60
CA PHE A 127 2.73 -4.96 -2.43
C PHE A 127 3.14 -5.68 -1.14
N LYS A 128 3.27 -4.90 -0.08
CA LYS A 128 3.51 -5.34 1.30
C LYS A 128 2.25 -5.07 2.12
N ILE A 129 1.81 -6.04 2.89
CA ILE A 129 0.69 -5.91 3.83
C ILE A 129 1.00 -6.63 5.15
N GLU A 130 0.26 -6.26 6.16
CA GLU A 130 0.35 -6.84 7.49
C GLU A 130 -1.01 -7.36 7.94
N TYR A 131 -0.99 -8.27 8.89
CA TYR A 131 -2.19 -8.83 9.49
C TYR A 131 -2.13 -8.77 11.00
N GLY A 132 -3.28 -8.76 11.61
CA GLY A 132 -3.38 -8.84 13.07
C GLY A 132 -4.57 -9.67 13.52
N LYS A 133 -4.57 -10.02 14.80
CA LYS A 133 -5.64 -10.75 15.48
C LYS A 133 -6.52 -9.76 16.24
N ILE A 134 -7.83 -9.94 16.16
CA ILE A 134 -8.81 -9.21 16.97
C ILE A 134 -9.81 -10.18 17.54
N TRP A 135 -10.30 -9.91 18.74
CA TRP A 135 -11.43 -10.68 19.27
C TRP A 135 -12.66 -10.48 18.41
N ASN A 136 -13.35 -11.54 18.07
CA ASN A 136 -14.64 -11.45 17.40
C ASN A 136 -15.69 -10.75 18.30
N LYS A 137 -16.86 -10.48 17.73
CA LYS A 137 -17.93 -9.77 18.47
C LYS A 137 -18.35 -10.47 19.76
N ASN A 138 -18.32 -11.80 19.77
CA ASN A 138 -18.75 -12.62 20.91
C ASN A 138 -17.61 -12.84 21.92
N LYS A 139 -16.38 -12.41 21.61
CA LYS A 139 -15.16 -12.61 22.42
C LYS A 139 -14.83 -14.08 22.72
N ASP A 140 -15.28 -14.99 21.88
CA ASP A 140 -15.03 -16.44 22.01
C ASP A 140 -13.84 -16.90 21.16
N SER A 141 -13.49 -16.16 20.13
CA SER A 141 -12.37 -16.49 19.24
C SER A 141 -11.68 -15.22 18.70
N LYS A 142 -10.43 -15.38 18.29
CA LYS A 142 -9.69 -14.33 17.57
C LYS A 142 -9.85 -14.50 16.07
N GLU A 143 -10.11 -13.41 15.37
CA GLU A 143 -10.18 -13.34 13.92
C GLU A 143 -8.91 -12.68 13.37
N ILE A 144 -8.46 -13.16 12.21
CA ILE A 144 -7.37 -12.53 11.45
C ILE A 144 -8.00 -11.49 10.53
N ILE A 145 -7.48 -10.27 10.59
CA ILE A 145 -7.89 -9.16 9.75
C ILE A 145 -6.68 -8.48 9.13
N LEU A 146 -6.89 -7.87 7.95
CA LEU A 146 -5.89 -7.02 7.30
C LEU A 146 -5.66 -5.78 8.14
N ALA A 147 -4.39 -5.45 8.36
CA ALA A 147 -3.92 -4.29 9.09
C ALA A 147 -2.97 -3.46 8.20
N ASP A 148 -2.38 -2.41 8.80
CA ASP A 148 -1.49 -1.49 8.11
C ASP A 148 -2.18 -0.73 6.94
N GLU A 149 -1.43 -0.01 6.15
CA GLU A 149 -1.93 0.73 4.99
C GLU A 149 -1.76 -0.06 3.69
N ILE A 150 -2.57 0.31 2.69
CA ILE A 150 -2.33 -0.03 1.29
C ILE A 150 -2.22 1.28 0.53
N SER A 151 -1.01 1.62 0.08
CA SER A 151 -0.72 2.91 -0.53
C SER A 151 0.49 2.81 -1.45
N PRO A 152 0.86 3.86 -2.19
CA PRO A 152 2.11 3.89 -2.95
C PRO A 152 3.39 3.74 -2.11
N ASP A 153 3.31 3.81 -0.76
CA ASP A 153 4.44 3.48 0.12
C ASP A 153 4.62 1.97 0.31
N THR A 154 3.53 1.22 0.27
CA THR A 154 3.52 -0.23 0.48
C THR A 154 3.29 -1.02 -0.82
N CYS A 155 2.95 -0.35 -1.93
CA CYS A 155 2.76 -0.94 -3.24
C CYS A 155 3.75 -0.38 -4.25
N ARG A 156 4.29 -1.23 -5.15
CA ARG A 156 4.93 -0.77 -6.38
C ARG A 156 3.91 -0.70 -7.49
N LEU A 157 3.77 0.50 -8.05
CA LEU A 157 2.75 0.86 -9.02
C LEU A 157 3.41 1.48 -10.25
N TRP A 158 3.24 0.85 -11.41
CA TRP A 158 3.78 1.38 -12.66
C TRP A 158 2.65 1.80 -13.60
N ASP A 159 2.85 2.89 -14.32
CA ASP A 159 1.94 3.27 -15.39
C ASP A 159 1.91 2.19 -16.47
N PHE A 160 0.72 1.77 -16.90
CA PHE A 160 0.58 0.61 -17.79
C PHE A 160 1.19 0.85 -19.18
N LYS A 161 1.17 2.10 -19.68
CA LYS A 161 1.64 2.45 -21.02
C LYS A 161 3.09 2.87 -21.05
N THR A 162 3.52 3.66 -20.06
CA THR A 162 4.82 4.33 -20.06
C THR A 162 5.85 3.66 -19.16
N GLU A 163 5.46 2.65 -18.37
CA GLU A 163 6.29 1.99 -17.35
C GLU A 163 6.81 2.95 -16.26
N LYS A 164 6.29 4.19 -16.23
CA LYS A 164 6.69 5.19 -15.24
C LYS A 164 6.28 4.74 -13.84
N LYS A 165 7.22 4.80 -12.90
CA LYS A 165 6.97 4.46 -11.49
C LYS A 165 6.12 5.55 -10.82
N LEU A 166 5.07 5.13 -10.11
CA LEU A 166 4.10 6.02 -9.45
C LEU A 166 4.12 5.87 -7.92
N ASP A 167 5.11 5.19 -7.39
CA ASP A 167 5.26 4.74 -6.00
C ASP A 167 6.55 5.24 -5.34
N LYS A 168 6.84 4.75 -4.14
CA LYS A 168 8.02 5.10 -3.32
C LYS A 168 9.36 4.82 -4.00
N ASP A 169 9.42 3.97 -5.03
CA ASP A 169 10.66 3.74 -5.77
C ASP A 169 11.16 4.99 -6.51
N ARG A 170 10.28 5.98 -6.76
CA ARG A 170 10.70 7.29 -7.25
C ARG A 170 11.69 7.97 -6.29
N PHE A 171 11.47 7.85 -4.99
CA PHE A 171 12.39 8.33 -3.96
C PHE A 171 13.64 7.45 -3.86
N ARG A 172 13.45 6.13 -3.76
CA ARG A 172 14.56 5.17 -3.59
C ARG A 172 15.55 5.19 -4.74
N LYS A 173 15.11 5.57 -5.94
CA LYS A 173 15.91 5.62 -7.17
C LYS A 173 16.22 7.06 -7.63
N ASP A 174 15.97 8.06 -6.77
CA ASP A 174 16.18 9.50 -7.06
C ASP A 174 15.55 9.99 -8.38
N LEU A 175 14.36 9.48 -8.69
CA LEU A 175 13.61 9.82 -9.91
C LEU A 175 12.81 11.13 -9.78
N GLY A 176 12.92 11.83 -8.64
CA GLY A 176 12.22 13.10 -8.35
C GLY A 176 10.69 12.99 -8.28
N ASN A 177 10.03 14.07 -7.85
CA ASN A 177 8.56 14.26 -7.91
C ASN A 177 7.69 13.11 -7.38
N ILE A 178 7.98 12.61 -6.17
CA ILE A 178 7.19 11.57 -5.49
C ILE A 178 5.73 12.01 -5.36
N ILE A 179 5.52 13.27 -4.97
CA ILE A 179 4.19 13.84 -4.75
C ILE A 179 3.34 13.73 -6.01
N GLU A 180 3.92 13.98 -7.19
CA GLU A 180 3.21 13.83 -8.46
C GLU A 180 2.78 12.39 -8.73
N GLY A 181 3.64 11.39 -8.42
CA GLY A 181 3.30 9.99 -8.57
C GLY A 181 2.09 9.61 -7.71
N TYR A 182 2.11 10.01 -6.43
CA TYR A 182 1.01 9.72 -5.49
C TYR A 182 -0.28 10.47 -5.86
N GLN A 183 -0.16 11.71 -6.31
CA GLN A 183 -1.30 12.48 -6.81
C GLN A 183 -1.91 11.85 -8.07
N GLU A 184 -1.07 11.33 -8.97
CA GLU A 184 -1.53 10.63 -10.18
C GLU A 184 -2.30 9.36 -9.83
N VAL A 185 -1.81 8.55 -8.88
CA VAL A 185 -2.55 7.39 -8.38
C VAL A 185 -3.88 7.83 -7.77
N ALA A 186 -3.88 8.85 -6.93
CA ALA A 186 -5.10 9.34 -6.28
C ALA A 186 -6.10 9.92 -7.29
N ARG A 187 -5.63 10.60 -8.34
CA ARG A 187 -6.45 11.14 -9.42
C ARG A 187 -7.13 10.01 -10.21
N ARG A 188 -6.36 8.99 -10.61
CA ARG A 188 -6.89 7.84 -11.37
C ARG A 188 -7.87 7.01 -10.54
N LEU A 189 -7.69 6.94 -9.23
CA LEU A 189 -8.66 6.32 -8.32
C LEU A 189 -9.93 7.17 -8.08
N GLY A 190 -10.03 8.38 -8.70
CA GLY A 190 -11.16 9.29 -8.50
C GLY A 190 -11.21 9.93 -7.11
N ILE A 191 -10.10 9.88 -6.35
CA ILE A 191 -10.02 10.44 -4.99
C ILE A 191 -9.74 11.94 -5.02
N LEU A 192 -8.92 12.39 -5.97
CA LEU A 192 -8.66 13.80 -6.22
C LEU A 192 -9.43 14.24 -7.47
N PRO A 193 -9.94 15.49 -7.50
CA PRO A 193 -10.55 16.01 -8.71
C PRO A 193 -9.53 15.99 -9.86
N GLU A 194 -10.01 15.79 -11.09
CA GLU A 194 -9.20 16.05 -12.26
C GLU A 194 -8.66 17.47 -12.17
N GLN A 195 -7.40 17.67 -12.58
CA GLN A 195 -6.86 19.03 -12.67
C GLN A 195 -7.71 19.78 -13.70
N SER A 196 -8.79 20.40 -13.24
CA SER A 196 -9.41 21.46 -14.01
C SER A 196 -8.30 22.45 -14.29
N ASN A 197 -8.18 22.92 -15.55
CA ASN A 197 -7.29 23.99 -15.94
C ASN A 197 -7.59 25.23 -15.09
N ILE A 198 -7.09 25.25 -13.86
CA ILE A 198 -7.05 26.46 -13.05
C ILE A 198 -6.01 27.33 -13.76
N LYS A 199 -6.49 28.20 -14.65
CA LYS A 199 -5.70 29.33 -15.12
C LYS A 199 -5.06 29.93 -13.88
N LYS A 200 -3.72 30.01 -13.86
CA LYS A 200 -2.96 30.65 -12.79
C LYS A 200 -3.66 31.95 -12.44
N VAL A 201 -4.30 32.03 -11.28
CA VAL A 201 -4.78 33.28 -10.74
C VAL A 201 -3.54 34.06 -10.37
N THR A 202 -3.15 34.98 -11.24
CA THR A 202 -2.09 35.96 -10.96
C THR A 202 -2.68 36.89 -9.91
N PHE A 203 -2.30 36.72 -8.67
CA PHE A 203 -2.55 37.71 -7.63
C PHE A 203 -1.85 39.01 -8.08
N GLY A 204 -2.62 40.07 -8.31
CA GLY A 204 -2.08 41.39 -8.60
C GLY A 204 -1.10 41.81 -7.49
N LYS A 205 -0.03 42.50 -7.88
CA LYS A 205 0.94 43.01 -6.90
C LYS A 205 0.21 43.87 -5.87
N PRO A 206 0.52 43.73 -4.57
CA PRO A 206 -0.10 44.55 -3.56
C PRO A 206 0.15 46.02 -3.84
N GLN A 207 -0.92 46.82 -3.96
CA GLN A 207 -0.81 48.26 -4.10
C GLN A 207 -0.25 48.84 -2.80
N SER A 208 0.85 49.57 -2.89
CA SER A 208 1.44 50.26 -1.74
C SER A 208 0.51 51.42 -1.31
N VAL A 209 -0.08 51.31 -0.13
CA VAL A 209 -0.84 52.40 0.50
C VAL A 209 0.16 53.42 1.01
N LYS A 210 0.23 54.60 0.37
CA LYS A 210 1.00 55.74 0.87
C LYS A 210 0.21 56.37 2.02
N PHE A 211 0.67 56.24 3.24
CA PHE A 211 0.18 57.01 4.37
C PHE A 211 0.67 58.47 4.27
N LYS A 212 -0.26 59.43 4.13
CA LYS A 212 0.06 60.85 4.29
C LYS A 212 0.30 61.11 5.78
N LYS A 213 1.53 61.53 6.13
CA LYS A 213 1.79 62.09 7.46
C LYS A 213 1.04 63.41 7.58
N LYS A 214 0.25 63.58 8.65
CA LYS A 214 -0.21 64.89 9.16
C LYS A 214 0.84 65.49 10.06
#